data_4735407abe422e10f4c0a4d26417712e
#
_entry.id   4735407abe422e10f4c0a4d26417712e
#
_cell.length_a   1.000
_cell.length_b   1.000
_cell.length_c   1.000
_cell.angle_alpha   90.00
_cell.angle_beta   90.00
_cell.angle_gamma   90.00
#
_symmetry.space_group_name_H-M   'P 1'
#
loop_
_entity.id
_entity.type
_entity.pdbx_description
1 polymer ?
#
loop_
_entity_poly.entity_id
_entity_poly.type
_entity_poly.pdbx_seq_one_letter_code
_entity_poly.pdbx_strand_id
1 'polypeptide(L)'
;MSVAPTRDLKVALLSGGASQEASVSRVSAESVLAALAPHYPSLVNIELNASVVTALQAFQPDIVFPVLHGPPGEDGTVQGLLEMLGIPYVGSDVHGSAVAMDKIAAKGLLSNTEVPLAQHGILSRQTFKPVQLTNLMLTLGAQLVVKPVRQGSALGVTRV
;
A
#
# COMPACT_ATOMS: atom_id res chain seq x y z
N MET A 1 -10.41 25.82 21.37
CA MET A 1 -11.24 24.76 20.73
C MET A 1 -11.27 23.59 21.70
N SER A 2 -12.43 23.26 22.28
CA SER A 2 -12.59 22.08 23.13
C SER A 2 -12.51 20.85 22.23
N VAL A 3 -11.48 20.02 22.42
CA VAL A 3 -11.41 18.71 21.80
C VAL A 3 -12.53 17.89 22.42
N ALA A 4 -13.47 17.40 21.60
CA ALA A 4 -14.52 16.49 22.08
C ALA A 4 -13.83 15.32 22.82
N PRO A 5 -14.44 14.80 23.91
CA PRO A 5 -13.87 13.68 24.63
C PRO A 5 -13.67 12.53 23.64
N THR A 6 -12.44 12.06 23.54
CA THR A 6 -12.07 10.87 22.77
C THR A 6 -12.98 9.75 23.25
N ARG A 7 -13.83 9.22 22.36
CA ARG A 7 -14.51 7.95 22.65
C ARG A 7 -13.42 6.94 22.98
N ASP A 8 -13.70 6.06 23.91
CA ASP A 8 -12.79 4.93 24.24
C ASP A 8 -12.80 3.94 23.07
N LEU A 9 -12.22 4.39 21.93
CA LEU A 9 -12.16 3.60 20.71
C LEU A 9 -11.13 2.51 20.87
N LYS A 10 -11.53 1.31 20.52
CA LYS A 10 -10.61 0.18 20.33
C LYS A 10 -9.92 0.32 18.98
N VAL A 11 -8.67 0.70 18.99
CA VAL A 11 -7.88 0.89 17.78
C VAL A 11 -6.93 -0.30 17.58
N ALA A 12 -6.97 -0.93 16.43
CA ALA A 12 -5.99 -1.94 16.06
C ALA A 12 -5.05 -1.39 14.98
N LEU A 13 -3.75 -1.34 15.27
CA LEU A 13 -2.75 -1.20 14.21
C LEU A 13 -2.55 -2.54 13.53
N LEU A 14 -2.44 -2.53 12.19
CA LEU A 14 -1.92 -3.67 11.44
C LEU A 14 -0.52 -3.36 10.96
N SER A 15 0.44 -4.23 11.27
CA SER A 15 1.84 -4.09 10.87
C SER A 15 2.45 -5.39 10.37
N GLY A 16 3.67 -5.33 9.85
CA GLY A 16 4.41 -6.49 9.39
C GLY A 16 3.93 -7.04 8.06
N GLY A 17 3.56 -8.31 8.02
CA GLY A 17 3.15 -9.01 6.82
C GLY A 17 4.26 -9.79 6.14
N ALA A 18 3.99 -10.28 4.92
CA ALA A 18 4.90 -11.10 4.13
C ALA A 18 5.68 -10.31 3.05
N SER A 19 5.48 -8.99 2.95
CA SER A 19 6.17 -8.17 1.95
C SER A 19 7.67 -8.03 2.27
N GLN A 20 8.45 -7.65 1.28
CA GLN A 20 9.87 -7.32 1.50
C GLN A 20 10.05 -6.09 2.39
N GLU A 21 9.00 -5.30 2.60
CA GLU A 21 8.96 -4.09 3.42
C GLU A 21 8.40 -4.33 4.84
N ALA A 22 8.15 -5.59 5.23
CA ALA A 22 7.55 -5.93 6.52
C ALA A 22 8.35 -5.41 7.73
N SER A 23 9.67 -5.35 7.64
CA SER A 23 10.52 -4.77 8.67
C SER A 23 10.31 -3.26 8.82
N VAL A 24 10.15 -2.55 7.71
CA VAL A 24 9.85 -1.10 7.71
C VAL A 24 8.47 -0.85 8.32
N SER A 25 7.49 -1.69 7.99
CA SER A 25 6.15 -1.63 8.57
C SER A 25 6.19 -1.76 10.12
N ARG A 26 6.97 -2.69 10.67
CA ARG A 26 7.09 -2.87 12.12
C ARG A 26 7.72 -1.65 12.79
N VAL A 27 8.78 -1.08 12.20
CA VAL A 27 9.41 0.16 12.73
C VAL A 27 8.44 1.35 12.67
N SER A 28 7.70 1.50 11.58
CA SER A 28 6.67 2.52 11.46
C SER A 28 5.57 2.35 12.52
N ALA A 29 5.17 1.10 12.78
CA ALA A 29 4.15 0.80 13.79
C ALA A 29 4.60 1.18 15.21
N GLU A 30 5.87 0.98 15.57
CA GLU A 30 6.42 1.42 16.87
C GLU A 30 6.23 2.92 17.07
N SER A 31 6.52 3.73 16.05
CA SER A 31 6.34 5.18 16.08
C SER A 31 4.87 5.58 16.22
N VAL A 32 3.99 4.92 15.45
CA VAL A 32 2.54 5.19 15.50
C VAL A 32 1.95 4.76 16.84
N LEU A 33 2.36 3.60 17.37
CA LEU A 33 1.95 3.15 18.71
C LEU A 33 2.33 4.17 19.79
N ALA A 34 3.58 4.63 19.79
CA ALA A 34 4.04 5.61 20.76
C ALA A 34 3.23 6.93 20.70
N ALA A 35 2.86 7.36 19.48
CA ALA A 35 2.07 8.56 19.28
C ALA A 35 0.59 8.42 19.68
N LEU A 36 -0.01 7.26 19.47
CA LEU A 36 -1.44 7.03 19.72
C LEU A 36 -1.74 6.55 21.13
N ALA A 37 -0.81 5.85 21.80
CA ALA A 37 -1.03 5.27 23.13
C ALA A 37 -1.53 6.27 24.19
N PRO A 38 -1.07 7.56 24.26
CA PRO A 38 -1.61 8.52 25.20
C PRO A 38 -3.06 8.90 24.97
N HIS A 39 -3.60 8.64 23.76
CA HIS A 39 -4.93 9.07 23.34
C HIS A 39 -5.94 7.92 23.25
N TYR A 40 -5.47 6.70 23.09
CA TYR A 40 -6.31 5.51 22.90
C TYR A 40 -5.86 4.39 23.86
N PRO A 41 -6.47 4.31 25.07
CA PRO A 41 -6.11 3.26 26.04
C PRO A 41 -6.29 1.83 25.52
N SER A 42 -7.27 1.63 24.63
CA SER A 42 -7.56 0.35 23.99
C SER A 42 -6.88 0.24 22.62
N LEU A 43 -5.56 0.42 22.58
CA LEU A 43 -4.73 0.32 21.37
C LEU A 43 -3.94 -1.00 21.38
N VAL A 44 -3.99 -1.74 20.26
CA VAL A 44 -3.19 -2.97 20.08
C VAL A 44 -2.46 -2.93 18.74
N ASN A 45 -1.34 -3.63 18.64
CA ASN A 45 -0.68 -3.94 17.38
C ASN A 45 -0.93 -5.40 17.02
N ILE A 46 -1.46 -5.64 15.82
CA ILE A 46 -1.74 -6.96 15.28
C ILE A 46 -0.80 -7.18 14.08
N GLU A 47 -0.05 -8.26 14.12
CA GLU A 47 0.81 -8.66 13.01
C GLU A 47 -0.04 -9.21 11.86
N LEU A 48 0.19 -8.76 10.63
CA LEU A 48 -0.48 -9.27 9.43
C LEU A 48 0.09 -10.65 9.06
N ASN A 49 -0.60 -11.69 9.51
CA ASN A 49 -0.27 -13.08 9.23
C ASN A 49 -1.53 -13.95 9.13
N ALA A 50 -1.38 -15.26 9.04
CA ALA A 50 -2.51 -16.19 8.90
C ALA A 50 -3.54 -16.11 10.05
N SER A 51 -3.17 -15.60 11.22
CA SER A 51 -4.06 -15.47 12.38
C SER A 51 -4.74 -14.10 12.48
N VAL A 52 -4.51 -13.18 11.52
CA VAL A 52 -5.03 -11.80 11.58
C VAL A 52 -6.55 -11.73 11.76
N VAL A 53 -7.30 -12.58 11.07
CA VAL A 53 -8.77 -12.62 11.18
C VAL A 53 -9.19 -12.99 12.60
N THR A 54 -8.61 -14.03 13.17
CA THR A 54 -8.89 -14.46 14.53
C THR A 54 -8.53 -13.39 15.55
N ALA A 55 -7.40 -12.71 15.38
CA ALA A 55 -6.98 -11.62 16.25
C ALA A 55 -7.92 -10.41 16.18
N LEU A 56 -8.36 -10.01 14.98
CA LEU A 56 -9.34 -8.95 14.79
C LEU A 56 -10.69 -9.30 15.42
N GLN A 57 -11.18 -10.52 15.20
CA GLN A 57 -12.44 -10.98 15.79
C GLN A 57 -12.40 -11.07 17.32
N ALA A 58 -11.27 -11.46 17.89
CA ALA A 58 -11.09 -11.51 19.35
C ALA A 58 -11.00 -10.11 19.97
N PHE A 59 -10.30 -9.18 19.33
CA PHE A 59 -10.14 -7.82 19.83
C PHE A 59 -11.38 -6.95 19.57
N GLN A 60 -12.09 -7.17 18.46
CA GLN A 60 -13.26 -6.39 18.02
C GLN A 60 -12.96 -4.87 17.95
N PRO A 61 -12.03 -4.44 17.09
CA PRO A 61 -11.68 -3.03 16.97
C PRO A 61 -12.85 -2.21 16.41
N ASP A 62 -12.99 -0.98 16.88
CA ASP A 62 -13.89 0.02 16.27
C ASP A 62 -13.30 0.58 14.97
N ILE A 63 -11.97 0.59 14.87
CA ILE A 63 -11.23 1.04 13.69
C ILE A 63 -9.87 0.34 13.59
N VAL A 64 -9.46 0.06 12.35
CA VAL A 64 -8.12 -0.44 12.03
C VAL A 64 -7.28 0.66 11.42
N PHE A 65 -6.04 0.79 11.85
CA PHE A 65 -5.03 1.68 11.27
C PHE A 65 -3.93 0.83 10.62
N PRO A 66 -3.99 0.60 9.30
CA PRO A 66 -2.93 -0.14 8.61
C PRO A 66 -1.66 0.69 8.53
N VAL A 67 -0.54 0.11 9.00
CA VAL A 67 0.83 0.66 8.89
C VAL A 67 1.66 -0.32 8.07
N LEU A 68 1.05 -0.82 7.01
CA LEU A 68 1.60 -1.82 6.13
C LEU A 68 2.31 -1.18 4.94
N HIS A 69 3.34 -1.86 4.42
CA HIS A 69 4.05 -1.43 3.22
C HIS A 69 4.13 -2.59 2.23
N GLY A 70 3.87 -2.27 0.95
CA GLY A 70 3.80 -3.25 -0.13
C GLY A 70 2.60 -4.21 -0.05
N PRO A 71 2.46 -5.08 -1.04
CA PRO A 71 1.41 -6.10 -1.04
C PRO A 71 1.57 -7.10 0.13
N PRO A 72 0.49 -7.55 0.78
CA PRO A 72 -0.93 -7.27 0.49
C PRO A 72 -1.51 -6.04 1.23
N GLY A 73 -0.68 -5.20 1.82
CA GLY A 73 -1.11 -4.08 2.68
C GLY A 73 -1.59 -2.85 1.93
N GLU A 74 -1.02 -2.57 0.75
CA GLU A 74 -1.27 -1.34 -0.01
C GLU A 74 -1.98 -1.58 -1.36
N ASP A 75 -2.30 -2.83 -1.71
CA ASP A 75 -2.85 -3.22 -3.02
C ASP A 75 -4.37 -3.47 -3.03
N GLY A 76 -5.06 -3.15 -1.93
CA GLY A 76 -6.49 -3.39 -1.77
C GLY A 76 -6.84 -4.72 -1.10
N THR A 77 -5.88 -5.63 -0.94
CA THR A 77 -6.14 -6.97 -0.38
C THR A 77 -6.56 -6.91 1.09
N VAL A 78 -5.80 -6.21 1.93
CA VAL A 78 -6.15 -6.03 3.35
C VAL A 78 -7.39 -5.17 3.50
N GLN A 79 -7.56 -4.15 2.67
CA GLN A 79 -8.75 -3.32 2.66
C GLN A 79 -10.01 -4.16 2.38
N GLY A 80 -9.96 -5.05 1.38
CA GLY A 80 -11.05 -5.97 1.07
C GLY A 80 -11.37 -6.96 2.20
N LEU A 81 -10.35 -7.45 2.91
CA LEU A 81 -10.55 -8.26 4.11
C LEU A 81 -11.30 -7.47 5.20
N LEU A 82 -10.90 -6.23 5.46
CA LEU A 82 -11.52 -5.39 6.47
C LEU A 82 -12.96 -5.03 6.10
N GLU A 83 -13.23 -4.76 4.82
CA GLU A 83 -14.60 -4.52 4.33
C GLU A 83 -15.49 -5.76 4.50
N MET A 84 -15.00 -6.96 4.18
CA MET A 84 -15.73 -8.22 4.40
C MET A 84 -16.03 -8.49 5.88
N LEU A 85 -15.14 -8.04 6.77
CA LEU A 85 -15.33 -8.15 8.23
C LEU A 85 -16.21 -7.02 8.80
N GLY A 86 -16.58 -6.01 8.00
CA GLY A 86 -17.34 -4.85 8.43
C GLY A 86 -16.57 -3.92 9.38
N ILE A 87 -15.24 -3.94 9.31
CA ILE A 87 -14.37 -3.16 10.20
C ILE A 87 -13.90 -1.89 9.47
N PRO A 88 -14.23 -0.69 9.97
CA PRO A 88 -13.71 0.57 9.43
C PRO A 88 -12.18 0.64 9.50
N TYR A 89 -11.55 1.29 8.53
CA TYR A 89 -10.10 1.45 8.50
C TYR A 89 -9.67 2.82 7.98
N VAL A 90 -8.44 3.20 8.30
CA VAL A 90 -7.81 4.43 7.83
C VAL A 90 -7.10 4.16 6.50
N GLY A 91 -7.35 4.99 5.50
CA GLY A 91 -6.68 4.90 4.20
C GLY A 91 -7.67 4.88 3.03
N SER A 92 -7.14 4.60 1.84
CA SER A 92 -7.92 4.46 0.62
C SER A 92 -8.68 3.13 0.61
N ASP A 93 -9.80 3.12 -0.10
CA ASP A 93 -10.59 1.90 -0.32
C ASP A 93 -9.85 0.86 -1.18
N VAL A 94 -10.50 -0.27 -1.41
CA VAL A 94 -9.97 -1.39 -2.22
C VAL A 94 -9.58 -0.93 -3.61
N HIS A 95 -10.45 -0.16 -4.27
CA HIS A 95 -10.22 0.28 -5.65
C HIS A 95 -9.08 1.28 -5.74
N GLY A 96 -9.10 2.31 -4.88
CA GLY A 96 -8.04 3.32 -4.83
C GLY A 96 -6.67 2.71 -4.54
N SER A 97 -6.59 1.79 -3.57
CA SER A 97 -5.36 1.07 -3.23
C SER A 97 -4.85 0.22 -4.40
N ALA A 98 -5.73 -0.57 -5.03
CA ALA A 98 -5.36 -1.42 -6.16
C ALA A 98 -4.84 -0.62 -7.36
N VAL A 99 -5.49 0.48 -7.70
CA VAL A 99 -5.07 1.38 -8.79
C VAL A 99 -3.75 2.06 -8.45
N ALA A 100 -3.59 2.58 -7.24
CA ALA A 100 -2.38 3.28 -6.83
C ALA A 100 -1.14 2.37 -6.84
N MET A 101 -1.31 1.09 -6.47
CA MET A 101 -0.23 0.10 -6.47
C MET A 101 0.17 -0.34 -7.88
N ASP A 102 -0.69 -0.23 -8.88
CA ASP A 102 -0.43 -0.64 -10.26
C ASP A 102 -0.07 0.57 -11.14
N LYS A 103 1.23 0.69 -11.51
CA LYS A 103 1.73 1.84 -12.30
C LYS A 103 1.06 1.98 -13.66
N ILE A 104 0.61 0.89 -14.26
CA ILE A 104 -0.09 0.92 -15.56
C ILE A 104 -1.51 1.46 -15.35
N ALA A 105 -2.22 0.92 -14.36
CA ALA A 105 -3.57 1.37 -14.02
C ALA A 105 -3.59 2.84 -13.58
N ALA A 106 -2.68 3.24 -12.68
CA ALA A 106 -2.56 4.61 -12.20
C ALA A 106 -2.28 5.60 -13.35
N LYS A 107 -1.32 5.28 -14.23
CA LYS A 107 -1.02 6.13 -15.40
C LYS A 107 -2.17 6.15 -16.40
N GLY A 108 -2.86 5.02 -16.61
CA GLY A 108 -4.03 4.96 -17.47
C GLY A 108 -5.17 5.86 -16.98
N LEU A 109 -5.43 5.84 -15.67
CA LEU A 109 -6.44 6.72 -15.07
C LEU A 109 -6.04 8.19 -15.18
N LEU A 110 -4.81 8.52 -14.85
CA LEU A 110 -4.31 9.90 -14.85
C LEU A 110 -4.10 10.47 -16.25
N SER A 111 -3.97 9.64 -17.29
CA SER A 111 -3.80 10.11 -18.67
C SER A 111 -4.97 10.94 -19.21
N ASN A 112 -6.15 10.82 -18.59
CA ASN A 112 -7.34 11.61 -18.93
C ASN A 112 -7.52 12.84 -18.04
N THR A 113 -6.50 13.23 -17.30
CA THR A 113 -6.49 14.39 -16.40
C THR A 113 -5.41 15.38 -16.83
N GLU A 114 -5.36 16.55 -16.19
CA GLU A 114 -4.32 17.57 -16.40
C GLU A 114 -3.00 17.25 -15.67
N VAL A 115 -2.92 16.13 -14.95
CA VAL A 115 -1.69 15.74 -14.22
C VAL A 115 -0.60 15.36 -15.23
N PRO A 116 0.56 16.04 -15.20
CA PRO A 116 1.64 15.75 -16.13
C PRO A 116 2.25 14.37 -15.84
N LEU A 117 2.32 13.51 -16.84
CA LEU A 117 2.89 12.18 -16.74
C LEU A 117 4.20 12.08 -17.51
N ALA A 118 5.22 11.51 -16.90
CA ALA A 118 6.43 11.13 -17.62
C ALA A 118 6.08 10.12 -18.72
N GLN A 119 6.68 10.30 -19.91
CA GLN A 119 6.55 9.35 -21.01
C GLN A 119 7.00 7.95 -20.55
N HIS A 120 6.36 6.92 -21.06
CA HIS A 120 6.64 5.57 -20.66
C HIS A 120 6.26 4.56 -21.74
N GLY A 121 6.83 3.38 -21.67
CA GLY A 121 6.41 2.22 -22.42
C GLY A 121 6.22 1.02 -21.49
N ILE A 122 5.45 0.05 -21.95
CA ILE A 122 5.14 -1.16 -21.21
C ILE A 122 5.80 -2.34 -21.90
N LEU A 123 6.56 -3.13 -21.12
CA LEU A 123 7.18 -4.38 -21.59
C LEU A 123 6.58 -5.54 -20.81
N SER A 124 6.07 -6.53 -21.53
CA SER A 124 5.58 -7.77 -20.93
C SER A 124 6.67 -8.85 -21.02
N ARG A 125 7.02 -9.45 -19.86
CA ARG A 125 7.99 -10.54 -19.82
C ARG A 125 7.62 -11.73 -20.75
N GLN A 126 6.31 -11.95 -20.94
CA GLN A 126 5.82 -13.08 -21.76
C GLN A 126 5.94 -12.83 -23.26
N THR A 127 5.87 -11.56 -23.69
CA THR A 127 5.84 -11.19 -25.12
C THR A 127 7.02 -10.31 -25.52
N PHE A 128 8.01 -10.15 -24.64
CA PHE A 128 9.17 -9.30 -24.89
C PHE A 128 9.98 -9.75 -26.10
N LYS A 129 10.31 -8.79 -26.96
CA LYS A 129 11.25 -8.94 -28.07
C LYS A 129 12.28 -7.79 -28.01
N PRO A 130 13.59 -8.07 -28.29
CA PRO A 130 14.63 -7.03 -28.20
C PRO A 130 14.33 -5.76 -29.00
N VAL A 131 13.68 -5.87 -30.14
CA VAL A 131 13.28 -4.72 -30.98
C VAL A 131 12.37 -3.74 -30.25
N GLN A 132 11.57 -4.20 -29.27
CA GLN A 132 10.71 -3.31 -28.48
C GLN A 132 11.54 -2.36 -27.62
N LEU A 133 12.67 -2.83 -27.08
CA LEU A 133 13.58 -1.97 -26.30
C LEU A 133 14.20 -0.90 -27.21
N THR A 134 14.66 -1.29 -28.41
CA THR A 134 15.20 -0.34 -29.40
C THR A 134 14.18 0.74 -29.74
N ASN A 135 12.94 0.36 -29.99
CA ASN A 135 11.86 1.31 -30.30
C ASN A 135 11.57 2.26 -29.11
N LEU A 136 11.59 1.75 -27.89
CA LEU A 136 11.42 2.57 -26.69
C LEU A 136 12.58 3.55 -26.52
N MET A 137 13.81 3.14 -26.74
CA MET A 137 14.97 4.03 -26.68
C MET A 137 14.91 5.14 -27.73
N LEU A 138 14.42 4.86 -28.92
CA LEU A 138 14.21 5.86 -29.96
C LEU A 138 13.13 6.89 -29.57
N THR A 139 12.10 6.46 -28.85
CA THR A 139 10.98 7.31 -28.47
C THR A 139 11.23 8.07 -27.16
N LEU A 140 11.81 7.42 -26.15
CA LEU A 140 11.95 7.92 -24.79
C LEU A 140 13.34 8.47 -24.48
N GLY A 141 14.34 8.20 -25.34
CA GLY A 141 15.74 8.54 -25.15
C GLY A 141 16.56 7.35 -24.66
N ALA A 142 17.89 7.55 -24.60
CA ALA A 142 18.85 6.49 -24.29
C ALA A 142 18.98 6.19 -22.78
N GLN A 143 18.56 7.09 -21.93
CA GLN A 143 18.59 6.91 -20.46
C GLN A 143 17.20 6.53 -19.98
N LEU A 144 17.02 5.29 -19.60
CA LEU A 144 15.74 4.76 -19.19
C LEU A 144 15.79 4.22 -17.76
N VAL A 145 14.62 4.15 -17.14
CA VAL A 145 14.45 3.48 -15.86
C VAL A 145 13.37 2.40 -16.04
N VAL A 146 13.78 1.15 -15.81
CA VAL A 146 12.87 0.00 -15.81
C VAL A 146 12.35 -0.21 -14.39
N LYS A 147 11.05 -0.37 -14.24
CA LYS A 147 10.39 -0.55 -12.93
C LYS A 147 9.38 -1.69 -12.99
N PRO A 148 9.30 -2.55 -11.97
CA PRO A 148 8.17 -3.47 -11.83
C PRO A 148 6.85 -2.71 -11.72
N VAL A 149 5.79 -3.28 -12.29
CA VAL A 149 4.47 -2.62 -12.32
C VAL A 149 3.89 -2.46 -10.91
N ARG A 150 4.02 -3.48 -10.06
CA ARG A 150 3.35 -3.57 -8.75
C ARG A 150 4.31 -3.68 -7.57
N GLN A 151 5.43 -2.97 -7.61
CA GLN A 151 6.38 -2.89 -6.49
C GLN A 151 6.58 -1.44 -6.06
N GLY A 152 6.71 -1.23 -4.74
CA GLY A 152 7.04 0.05 -4.13
C GLY A 152 8.54 0.20 -3.81
N SER A 153 8.90 1.23 -3.07
CA SER A 153 10.21 1.48 -2.43
C SER A 153 11.43 1.24 -3.31
N ALA A 154 11.32 1.53 -4.59
CA ALA A 154 12.37 1.29 -5.59
C ALA A 154 12.83 -0.18 -5.73
N LEU A 155 12.09 -1.14 -5.20
CA LEU A 155 12.37 -2.56 -5.36
C LEU A 155 12.34 -2.96 -6.84
N GLY A 156 13.42 -3.56 -7.32
CA GLY A 156 13.56 -3.99 -8.72
C GLY A 156 13.70 -2.84 -9.74
N VAL A 157 13.91 -1.61 -9.30
CA VAL A 157 14.17 -0.47 -10.19
C VAL A 157 15.59 -0.56 -10.73
N THR A 158 15.72 -0.47 -12.07
CA THR A 158 17.02 -0.55 -12.76
C THR A 158 17.15 0.63 -13.73
N ARG A 159 18.31 1.28 -13.72
CA ARG A 159 18.70 2.26 -14.75
C ARG A 159 19.36 1.54 -15.91
N VAL A 160 18.98 1.88 -17.11
CA VAL A 160 19.51 1.32 -18.36
C VAL A 160 19.82 2.42 -19.35
#